data_c3595150469044858cc9b63f02532254
#
_entry.id   c3595150469044858cc9b63f02532254
#
_cell.length_a   1.000
_cell.length_b   1.000
_cell.length_c   1.000
_cell.angle_alpha   90.00
_cell.angle_beta   90.00
_cell.angle_gamma   90.00
#
_symmetry.space_group_name_H-M   'P 1'
#
loop_
_entity.id
_entity.type
_entity.pdbx_description
1 polymer ?
#
loop_
_entity_poly.entity_id
_entity_poly.type
_entity_poly.pdbx_seq_one_letter_code
_entity_poly.pdbx_strand_id
1 'polypeptide(L)'
;MKMIRGLFFLSLASLTLILFSGKTQAASKTSLPREIATLTFAPEIPPPITRRRPAIVEVHLDSGMTVAELAPGVKYHFWTFNGHVPGPFIRARVGDVLELHLTNSDSSGMPHNIDLHAVTGPGGGAKVTTGVEGEEKVAWFKLLHPGLYVYHCAAPPVMDHIANGMYGLILVEPEKGLPKVDREFYVMQSEFYAKEMAEGADTAEFSHEEGAKEHPRYVVFNGRVGSLTEGGKLKAKTGERVRIYFGNAGPNLISSFHVIGEIFDSVYREADLVSPPARSIQTTLVPAGGATVVEFGLEVPGDYTLVDHAIFRVEKGAVGFLAAEGKPRHDLYVSKDDTEPCEGCWVHP
;
A
#
# COMPACT_ATOMS: atom_id res chain seq x y z
N MET A 1 42.06 59.21 60.10
CA MET A 1 41.56 59.49 61.46
C MET A 1 40.05 59.64 61.36
N LYS A 2 39.33 58.91 62.11
CA LYS A 2 37.89 58.72 62.40
C LYS A 2 37.29 57.40 61.90
N MET A 3 37.28 56.45 62.80
CA MET A 3 36.47 55.25 62.79
C MET A 3 35.01 55.61 62.93
N ILE A 4 34.14 54.94 62.13
CA ILE A 4 32.71 54.90 62.43
C ILE A 4 32.33 53.37 62.41
N ARG A 5 31.87 52.95 63.58
CA ARG A 5 31.31 51.62 63.89
C ARG A 5 29.90 51.55 63.32
N GLY A 6 29.64 50.59 62.42
CA GLY A 6 28.29 50.27 61.96
C GLY A 6 27.80 48.95 62.59
N LEU A 7 26.66 49.03 63.31
CA LEU A 7 25.94 47.92 63.94
C LEU A 7 25.39 46.94 62.91
N PHE A 8 25.70 45.65 63.12
CA PHE A 8 25.03 44.58 62.40
C PHE A 8 23.71 44.23 63.09
N PHE A 9 22.57 44.43 62.42
CA PHE A 9 21.30 43.82 62.80
C PHE A 9 21.17 42.44 62.12
N LEU A 10 21.16 41.37 62.92
CA LEU A 10 20.76 40.06 62.49
C LEU A 10 19.22 40.00 62.46
N SER A 11 18.64 39.91 61.24
CA SER A 11 17.23 39.57 61.11
C SER A 11 17.12 38.06 60.89
N LEU A 12 16.51 37.34 61.82
CA LEU A 12 16.12 35.93 61.70
C LEU A 12 14.91 35.84 60.74
N ALA A 13 15.13 35.41 59.50
CA ALA A 13 14.04 35.08 58.63
C ALA A 13 13.63 33.61 58.86
N SER A 14 12.45 33.42 59.42
CA SER A 14 11.82 32.12 59.64
C SER A 14 11.38 31.57 58.25
N LEU A 15 12.07 30.57 57.75
CA LEU A 15 11.72 29.87 56.49
C LEU A 15 10.62 28.85 56.78
N THR A 16 9.36 29.20 56.49
CA THR A 16 8.22 28.30 56.59
C THR A 16 8.25 27.39 55.36
N LEU A 17 8.66 26.13 55.52
CA LEU A 17 8.66 25.10 54.48
C LEU A 17 7.22 24.63 54.24
N ILE A 18 6.56 25.15 53.18
CA ILE A 18 5.26 24.66 52.75
C ILE A 18 5.52 23.39 51.92
N LEU A 19 5.31 22.23 52.53
CA LEU A 19 5.30 20.94 51.84
C LEU A 19 4.04 20.86 50.99
N PHE A 20 4.17 21.20 49.70
CA PHE A 20 3.18 20.82 48.67
C PHE A 20 3.23 19.32 48.50
N SER A 21 2.34 18.59 49.16
CA SER A 21 2.03 17.19 48.86
C SER A 21 1.28 17.13 47.52
N GLY A 22 2.03 17.23 46.44
CA GLY A 22 1.51 16.97 45.10
C GLY A 22 1.15 15.49 45.00
N LYS A 23 -0.14 15.16 45.17
CA LYS A 23 -0.67 13.87 44.69
C LYS A 23 -0.50 13.86 43.20
N THR A 24 0.59 13.27 42.70
CA THR A 24 0.70 12.85 41.32
C THR A 24 -0.41 11.82 41.09
N GLN A 25 -1.51 12.27 40.53
CA GLN A 25 -2.56 11.42 40.03
C GLN A 25 -1.93 10.62 38.89
N ALA A 26 -1.53 9.39 39.18
CA ALA A 26 -1.08 8.45 38.16
C ALA A 26 -2.23 8.35 37.14
N ALA A 27 -2.03 8.94 35.99
CA ALA A 27 -2.94 8.75 34.86
C ALA A 27 -3.12 7.22 34.70
N SER A 28 -4.34 6.76 34.86
CA SER A 28 -4.71 5.38 34.62
C SER A 28 -4.15 5.03 33.24
N LYS A 29 -3.15 4.14 33.16
CA LYS A 29 -2.70 3.53 31.93
C LYS A 29 -3.84 2.61 31.48
N THR A 30 -4.88 3.19 30.86
CA THR A 30 -5.82 2.40 30.08
C THR A 30 -5.01 1.77 28.97
N SER A 31 -4.71 0.48 29.12
CA SER A 31 -4.08 -0.29 28.03
C SER A 31 -4.98 -0.19 26.82
N LEU A 32 -4.39 0.14 25.65
CA LEU A 32 -5.14 0.12 24.39
C LEU A 32 -5.74 -1.29 24.19
N PRO A 33 -6.96 -1.39 23.65
CA PRO A 33 -7.50 -2.68 23.25
C PRO A 33 -6.60 -3.31 22.19
N ARG A 34 -6.56 -4.64 22.12
CA ARG A 34 -5.80 -5.40 21.13
C ARG A 34 -6.76 -6.03 20.14
N GLU A 35 -6.38 -6.05 18.88
CA GLU A 35 -7.07 -6.77 17.81
C GLU A 35 -6.04 -7.37 16.85
N ILE A 36 -6.33 -8.55 16.34
CA ILE A 36 -5.54 -9.15 15.27
C ILE A 36 -6.07 -8.59 13.95
N ALA A 37 -5.18 -8.08 13.13
CA ALA A 37 -5.54 -7.52 11.82
C ALA A 37 -6.12 -8.61 10.91
N THR A 38 -7.23 -8.31 10.27
CA THR A 38 -7.67 -9.08 9.11
C THR A 38 -6.79 -8.70 7.93
N LEU A 39 -6.05 -9.66 7.38
CA LEU A 39 -5.23 -9.47 6.19
C LEU A 39 -5.97 -10.05 4.98
N THR A 40 -5.97 -9.30 3.88
CA THR A 40 -6.55 -9.74 2.60
C THR A 40 -5.53 -9.56 1.48
N PHE A 41 -5.71 -10.30 0.41
CA PHE A 41 -4.83 -10.24 -0.76
C PHE A 41 -5.56 -9.57 -1.92
N ALA A 42 -4.81 -8.94 -2.79
CA ALA A 42 -5.36 -8.25 -3.96
C ALA A 42 -6.23 -9.20 -4.81
N PRO A 43 -7.41 -8.75 -5.26
CA PRO A 43 -7.93 -7.37 -5.18
C PRO A 43 -8.76 -7.05 -3.93
N GLU A 44 -8.83 -7.93 -2.94
CA GLU A 44 -9.69 -7.81 -1.77
C GLU A 44 -9.13 -6.84 -0.72
N ILE A 45 -10.05 -6.18 -0.01
CA ILE A 45 -9.74 -5.21 1.04
C ILE A 45 -10.30 -5.71 2.38
N PRO A 46 -9.56 -5.55 3.50
CA PRO A 46 -10.11 -5.83 4.83
C PRO A 46 -11.32 -4.95 5.13
N PRO A 47 -12.29 -5.43 5.94
CA PRO A 47 -13.48 -4.68 6.27
C PRO A 47 -13.14 -3.32 6.92
N PRO A 48 -14.00 -2.29 6.75
CA PRO A 48 -13.81 -0.97 7.35
C PRO A 48 -13.68 -1.03 8.87
N ILE A 49 -12.81 -0.21 9.43
CA ILE A 49 -12.63 -0.09 10.88
C ILE A 49 -13.86 0.57 11.49
N THR A 50 -14.51 -0.12 12.44
CA THR A 50 -15.73 0.38 13.12
C THR A 50 -15.44 1.01 14.48
N ARG A 51 -14.29 0.73 15.08
CA ARG A 51 -13.88 1.29 16.37
C ARG A 51 -13.55 2.78 16.27
N ARG A 52 -13.89 3.51 17.33
CA ARG A 52 -13.65 4.96 17.39
C ARG A 52 -12.38 5.34 18.15
N ARG A 53 -11.73 4.38 18.83
CA ARG A 53 -10.51 4.59 19.63
C ARG A 53 -9.33 3.84 19.03
N PRO A 54 -8.11 4.34 19.24
CA PRO A 54 -6.91 3.60 18.88
C PRO A 54 -6.85 2.23 19.57
N ALA A 55 -6.17 1.29 18.91
CA ALA A 55 -5.92 -0.06 19.40
C ALA A 55 -4.44 -0.44 19.17
N ILE A 56 -4.02 -1.53 19.78
CA ILE A 56 -2.86 -2.29 19.32
C ILE A 56 -3.39 -3.22 18.24
N VAL A 57 -2.89 -3.03 17.02
CA VAL A 57 -3.24 -3.84 15.85
C VAL A 57 -2.10 -4.80 15.59
N GLU A 58 -2.35 -6.08 15.86
CA GLU A 58 -1.38 -7.16 15.72
C GLU A 58 -1.42 -7.69 14.28
N VAL A 59 -0.25 -7.64 13.60
CA VAL A 59 -0.08 -8.04 12.20
C VAL A 59 0.99 -9.11 12.11
N HIS A 60 0.68 -10.25 11.49
CA HIS A 60 1.62 -11.33 11.26
C HIS A 60 1.96 -11.40 9.77
N LEU A 61 3.23 -11.20 9.45
CA LEU A 61 3.77 -11.38 8.12
C LEU A 61 4.83 -12.49 8.14
N ASP A 62 4.85 -13.25 7.06
CA ASP A 62 5.86 -14.28 6.82
C ASP A 62 6.60 -13.97 5.51
N SER A 63 7.91 -13.86 5.58
CA SER A 63 8.77 -13.65 4.41
C SER A 63 9.31 -14.99 3.89
N GLY A 64 9.22 -15.19 2.58
CA GLY A 64 9.67 -16.43 1.96
C GLY A 64 9.61 -16.39 0.44
N MET A 65 9.94 -17.50 -0.19
CA MET A 65 9.90 -17.66 -1.64
C MET A 65 8.71 -18.48 -2.08
N THR A 66 8.15 -18.14 -3.24
CA THR A 66 7.05 -18.87 -3.89
C THR A 66 7.30 -18.95 -5.40
N VAL A 67 7.12 -20.15 -5.98
CA VAL A 67 7.14 -20.31 -7.44
C VAL A 67 5.71 -20.24 -7.94
N ALA A 68 5.42 -19.26 -8.81
CA ALA A 68 4.11 -19.07 -9.39
C ALA A 68 4.21 -18.55 -10.83
N GLU A 69 3.08 -18.49 -11.52
CA GLU A 69 3.00 -17.94 -12.87
C GLU A 69 3.10 -16.40 -12.84
N LEU A 70 4.05 -15.85 -13.60
CA LEU A 70 4.22 -14.42 -13.83
C LEU A 70 3.50 -13.95 -15.11
N ALA A 71 3.52 -14.79 -16.13
CA ALA A 71 2.81 -14.57 -17.40
C ALA A 71 2.34 -15.93 -17.94
N PRO A 72 1.38 -15.98 -18.87
CA PRO A 72 0.89 -17.26 -19.41
C PRO A 72 2.01 -18.19 -19.82
N GLY A 73 2.11 -19.35 -19.15
CA GLY A 73 3.15 -20.35 -19.37
C GLY A 73 4.54 -19.99 -18.84
N VAL A 74 4.72 -18.86 -18.14
CA VAL A 74 5.99 -18.40 -17.61
C VAL A 74 5.95 -18.38 -16.08
N LYS A 75 6.74 -19.21 -15.43
CA LYS A 75 6.93 -19.23 -13.99
C LYS A 75 7.98 -18.23 -13.54
N TYR A 76 7.93 -17.84 -12.28
CA TYR A 76 8.90 -16.98 -11.63
C TYR A 76 9.11 -17.38 -10.18
N HIS A 77 10.31 -17.17 -9.65
CA HIS A 77 10.63 -17.35 -8.24
C HIS A 77 10.40 -16.03 -7.51
N PHE A 78 9.17 -15.83 -7.05
CA PHE A 78 8.81 -14.63 -6.29
C PHE A 78 9.37 -14.68 -4.86
N TRP A 79 9.80 -13.53 -4.38
CA TRP A 79 10.03 -13.28 -2.97
C TRP A 79 8.80 -12.59 -2.43
N THR A 80 8.28 -13.06 -1.31
CA THR A 80 6.90 -12.74 -0.94
C THR A 80 6.75 -12.37 0.53
N PHE A 81 5.70 -11.62 0.83
CA PHE A 81 5.10 -11.62 2.16
C PHE A 81 3.83 -12.48 2.12
N ASN A 82 3.74 -13.46 3.02
CA ASN A 82 2.63 -14.43 3.14
C ASN A 82 2.33 -15.20 1.84
N GLY A 83 3.36 -15.50 1.03
CA GLY A 83 3.24 -16.32 -0.18
C GLY A 83 2.57 -15.65 -1.37
N HIS A 84 2.31 -14.34 -1.34
CA HIS A 84 1.58 -13.61 -2.37
C HIS A 84 2.34 -12.38 -2.87
N VAL A 85 2.06 -11.99 -4.12
CA VAL A 85 2.51 -10.74 -4.74
C VAL A 85 1.31 -10.04 -5.38
N PRO A 86 0.98 -8.81 -4.94
CA PRO A 86 1.56 -8.12 -3.78
C PRO A 86 1.24 -8.84 -2.47
N GLY A 87 2.02 -8.54 -1.43
CA GLY A 87 1.75 -8.97 -0.07
C GLY A 87 0.41 -8.45 0.45
N PRO A 88 -0.05 -8.90 1.63
CA PRO A 88 -1.40 -8.63 2.12
C PRO A 88 -1.64 -7.13 2.37
N PHE A 89 -2.90 -6.71 2.17
CA PHE A 89 -3.35 -5.37 2.55
C PHE A 89 -3.50 -5.27 4.06
N ILE A 90 -2.85 -4.28 4.67
CA ILE A 90 -2.95 -3.98 6.09
C ILE A 90 -3.88 -2.77 6.26
N ARG A 91 -4.88 -2.85 7.14
CA ARG A 91 -5.80 -1.76 7.44
C ARG A 91 -5.72 -1.37 8.90
N ALA A 92 -5.32 -0.14 9.18
CA ALA A 92 -5.20 0.45 10.51
C ALA A 92 -5.73 1.90 10.48
N ARG A 93 -5.68 2.61 11.58
CA ARG A 93 -6.06 4.03 11.64
C ARG A 93 -5.02 4.86 12.39
N VAL A 94 -5.07 6.16 12.20
CA VAL A 94 -4.22 7.10 12.92
C VAL A 94 -4.39 6.94 14.44
N GLY A 95 -3.27 6.93 15.15
CA GLY A 95 -3.21 6.74 16.60
C GLY A 95 -3.11 5.28 17.05
N ASP A 96 -3.28 4.31 16.17
CA ASP A 96 -3.02 2.89 16.49
C ASP A 96 -1.54 2.65 16.75
N VAL A 97 -1.29 1.57 17.48
CA VAL A 97 0.04 0.96 17.60
C VAL A 97 0.02 -0.31 16.76
N LEU A 98 0.73 -0.30 15.66
CA LEU A 98 0.99 -1.50 14.87
C LEU A 98 1.97 -2.37 15.65
N GLU A 99 1.56 -3.57 16.04
CA GLU A 99 2.41 -4.62 16.56
C GLU A 99 2.68 -5.60 15.43
N LEU A 100 3.86 -5.48 14.85
CA LEU A 100 4.25 -6.29 13.71
C LEU A 100 5.07 -7.49 14.16
N HIS A 101 4.62 -8.67 13.78
CA HIS A 101 5.33 -9.94 13.86
C HIS A 101 5.80 -10.30 12.46
N LEU A 102 7.10 -10.30 12.23
CA LEU A 102 7.70 -10.69 10.97
C LEU A 102 8.51 -11.97 11.16
N THR A 103 8.02 -13.06 10.61
CA THR A 103 8.73 -14.34 10.56
C THR A 103 9.52 -14.43 9.25
N ASN A 104 10.74 -14.97 9.30
CA ASN A 104 11.49 -15.29 8.09
C ASN A 104 11.52 -16.82 7.89
N SER A 105 10.68 -17.29 6.96
CA SER A 105 10.60 -18.71 6.54
C SER A 105 11.40 -19.00 5.27
N ASP A 106 12.21 -18.04 4.81
CA ASP A 106 13.04 -18.22 3.61
C ASP A 106 14.24 -19.13 3.89
N SER A 107 14.22 -20.32 3.32
CA SER A 107 15.29 -21.32 3.46
C SER A 107 16.52 -21.08 2.58
N SER A 108 16.56 -19.98 1.82
CA SER A 108 17.73 -19.61 1.02
C SER A 108 18.88 -19.04 1.84
N GLY A 109 18.63 -18.73 3.13
CA GLY A 109 19.56 -18.08 4.04
C GLY A 109 19.60 -16.55 3.89
N MET A 110 18.70 -15.96 3.09
CA MET A 110 18.63 -14.51 2.94
C MET A 110 17.93 -13.86 4.15
N PRO A 111 18.48 -12.77 4.67
CA PRO A 111 17.79 -11.99 5.68
C PRO A 111 16.65 -11.21 5.04
N HIS A 112 15.54 -11.09 5.77
CA HIS A 112 14.42 -10.23 5.38
C HIS A 112 14.08 -9.25 6.50
N ASN A 113 13.46 -8.15 6.12
CA ASN A 113 12.92 -7.13 7.04
C ASN A 113 11.75 -6.42 6.38
N ILE A 114 11.27 -5.35 7.00
CA ILE A 114 10.23 -4.52 6.40
C ILE A 114 10.49 -3.04 6.65
N ASP A 115 10.44 -2.25 5.59
CA ASP A 115 10.29 -0.80 5.59
C ASP A 115 8.82 -0.49 5.35
N LEU A 116 8.19 0.16 6.33
CA LEU A 116 6.81 0.63 6.26
C LEU A 116 6.83 2.14 6.04
N HIS A 117 6.45 2.63 4.87
CA HIS A 117 6.37 4.08 4.59
C HIS A 117 5.37 4.81 5.51
N ALA A 118 4.49 4.05 6.19
CA ALA A 118 3.57 4.56 7.22
C ALA A 118 4.23 4.88 8.55
N VAL A 119 5.51 4.48 8.75
CA VAL A 119 6.21 4.56 10.03
C VAL A 119 7.18 5.74 10.05
N THR A 120 7.11 6.53 11.11
CA THR A 120 8.08 7.61 11.35
C THR A 120 9.26 7.07 12.17
N GLY A 121 10.41 6.97 11.54
CA GLY A 121 11.65 6.49 12.17
C GLY A 121 12.69 6.05 11.14
N PRO A 122 13.99 6.00 11.49
CA PRO A 122 15.04 5.60 10.56
C PRO A 122 14.82 4.20 9.98
N GLY A 123 14.79 4.11 8.63
CA GLY A 123 14.58 2.86 7.91
C GLY A 123 13.19 2.27 8.02
N GLY A 124 12.16 3.10 8.36
CA GLY A 124 10.73 2.69 8.34
C GLY A 124 10.39 1.41 9.12
N GLY A 125 11.26 0.98 10.05
CA GLY A 125 11.14 -0.27 10.79
C GLY A 125 12.15 -1.36 10.39
N ALA A 126 12.80 -1.28 9.25
CA ALA A 126 13.71 -2.31 8.75
C ALA A 126 14.79 -2.70 9.76
N LYS A 127 15.37 -1.72 10.45
CA LYS A 127 16.45 -1.94 11.43
C LYS A 127 16.03 -2.85 12.60
N VAL A 128 14.77 -2.83 13.01
CA VAL A 128 14.27 -3.59 14.16
C VAL A 128 13.50 -4.84 13.78
N THR A 129 13.32 -5.08 12.48
CA THR A 129 12.61 -6.22 11.94
C THR A 129 13.48 -7.17 11.12
N THR A 130 14.80 -6.89 10.98
CA THR A 130 15.70 -7.78 10.25
C THR A 130 15.85 -9.10 10.98
N GLY A 131 15.45 -10.20 10.33
CA GLY A 131 15.54 -11.56 10.80
C GLY A 131 16.17 -12.49 9.75
N VAL A 132 16.88 -13.52 10.21
CA VAL A 132 17.38 -14.62 9.39
C VAL A 132 16.38 -15.79 9.42
N GLU A 133 16.63 -16.83 8.64
CA GLU A 133 15.79 -18.02 8.56
C GLU A 133 15.38 -18.55 9.95
N GLY A 134 14.09 -18.80 10.13
CA GLY A 134 13.48 -19.30 11.37
C GLY A 134 13.31 -18.28 12.48
N GLU A 135 13.74 -17.03 12.31
CA GLU A 135 13.55 -15.98 13.31
C GLU A 135 12.20 -15.25 13.12
N GLU A 136 11.55 -14.94 14.24
CA GLU A 136 10.48 -13.96 14.33
C GLU A 136 11.03 -12.68 14.95
N LYS A 137 10.72 -11.53 14.35
CA LYS A 137 10.98 -10.20 14.90
C LYS A 137 9.66 -9.53 15.23
N VAL A 138 9.56 -9.00 16.44
CA VAL A 138 8.37 -8.28 16.90
C VAL A 138 8.74 -6.83 17.15
N ALA A 139 7.99 -5.92 16.52
CA ALA A 139 8.24 -4.48 16.65
C ALA A 139 6.92 -3.70 16.78
N TRP A 140 6.96 -2.56 17.46
CA TRP A 140 5.81 -1.70 17.70
C TRP A 140 6.01 -0.33 17.06
N PHE A 141 5.03 0.10 16.28
CA PHE A 141 5.07 1.38 15.58
C PHE A 141 3.78 2.15 15.84
N LYS A 142 3.87 3.38 16.34
CA LYS A 142 2.71 4.25 16.44
C LYS A 142 2.44 4.90 15.09
N LEU A 143 1.22 4.72 14.57
CA LEU A 143 0.79 5.32 13.30
C LEU A 143 0.34 6.75 13.54
N LEU A 144 1.12 7.71 13.03
CA LEU A 144 0.93 9.14 13.31
C LEU A 144 0.17 9.88 12.21
N HIS A 145 0.28 9.41 10.97
CA HIS A 145 -0.23 10.12 9.79
C HIS A 145 -1.19 9.25 9.01
N PRO A 146 -2.41 9.74 8.70
CA PRO A 146 -3.32 9.01 7.81
C PRO A 146 -2.83 9.08 6.37
N GLY A 147 -3.01 7.99 5.63
CA GLY A 147 -2.58 7.85 4.24
C GLY A 147 -2.63 6.41 3.77
N LEU A 148 -2.40 6.19 2.49
CA LEU A 148 -2.13 4.87 1.93
C LEU A 148 -0.65 4.79 1.61
N TYR A 149 0.04 3.80 2.15
CA TYR A 149 1.48 3.70 2.11
C TYR A 149 1.93 2.36 1.57
N VAL A 150 3.04 2.36 0.83
CA VAL A 150 3.73 1.14 0.45
C VAL A 150 4.49 0.60 1.66
N TYR A 151 4.59 -0.70 1.77
CA TYR A 151 5.62 -1.37 2.56
C TYR A 151 6.40 -2.33 1.66
N HIS A 152 7.66 -2.58 1.97
CA HIS A 152 8.51 -3.49 1.21
C HIS A 152 9.66 -4.03 2.04
N CYS A 153 10.31 -5.09 1.56
CA CYS A 153 11.56 -5.53 2.15
C CYS A 153 12.68 -4.53 1.83
N ALA A 154 13.48 -4.19 2.82
CA ALA A 154 14.63 -3.30 2.71
C ALA A 154 15.95 -3.99 3.14
N ALA A 155 15.98 -5.32 3.15
CA ALA A 155 17.22 -6.06 3.31
C ALA A 155 18.12 -5.87 2.08
N PRO A 156 19.45 -5.73 2.25
CA PRO A 156 20.35 -5.60 1.11
C PRO A 156 20.46 -6.90 0.28
N PRO A 157 20.49 -6.80 -1.05
CA PRO A 157 20.31 -5.61 -1.89
C PRO A 157 18.82 -5.25 -2.05
N VAL A 158 18.43 -4.07 -1.55
CA VAL A 158 17.03 -3.62 -1.42
C VAL A 158 16.26 -3.70 -2.73
N MET A 159 16.88 -3.26 -3.84
CA MET A 159 16.25 -3.23 -5.16
C MET A 159 15.84 -4.63 -5.63
N ASP A 160 16.61 -5.65 -5.31
CA ASP A 160 16.34 -7.02 -5.73
C ASP A 160 15.12 -7.59 -4.99
N HIS A 161 14.97 -7.29 -3.69
CA HIS A 161 13.81 -7.72 -2.90
C HIS A 161 12.51 -7.11 -3.43
N ILE A 162 12.51 -5.81 -3.76
CA ILE A 162 11.35 -5.15 -4.33
C ILE A 162 11.05 -5.71 -5.72
N ALA A 163 12.06 -5.79 -6.60
CA ALA A 163 11.89 -6.27 -7.97
C ALA A 163 11.44 -7.73 -8.07
N ASN A 164 11.62 -8.53 -7.01
CA ASN A 164 11.19 -9.92 -6.95
C ASN A 164 9.83 -10.12 -6.25
N GLY A 165 9.17 -9.04 -5.74
CA GLY A 165 7.78 -9.15 -5.29
C GLY A 165 7.52 -8.82 -3.81
N MET A 166 8.53 -8.43 -3.02
CA MET A 166 8.37 -8.17 -1.59
C MET A 166 7.85 -6.77 -1.29
N TYR A 167 6.58 -6.53 -1.56
CA TYR A 167 5.89 -5.27 -1.32
C TYR A 167 4.39 -5.49 -1.08
N GLY A 168 3.73 -4.48 -0.51
CA GLY A 168 2.29 -4.41 -0.33
C GLY A 168 1.83 -3.02 0.10
N LEU A 169 0.56 -2.90 0.53
CA LEU A 169 -0.02 -1.63 0.98
C LEU A 169 -0.49 -1.70 2.43
N ILE A 170 -0.30 -0.60 3.14
CA ILE A 170 -0.89 -0.32 4.44
C ILE A 170 -1.72 0.96 4.38
N LEU A 171 -3.01 0.85 4.70
CA LEU A 171 -3.92 1.98 4.86
C LEU A 171 -3.93 2.39 6.34
N VAL A 172 -3.61 3.65 6.59
CA VAL A 172 -3.82 4.30 7.87
C VAL A 172 -5.00 5.25 7.72
N GLU A 173 -6.20 4.81 8.14
CA GLU A 173 -7.41 5.62 8.02
C GLU A 173 -7.31 6.91 8.88
N PRO A 174 -7.90 8.03 8.40
CA PRO A 174 -8.12 9.21 9.22
C PRO A 174 -8.96 8.89 10.47
N GLU A 175 -8.87 9.71 11.50
CA GLU A 175 -9.63 9.50 12.74
C GLU A 175 -11.15 9.36 12.53
N LYS A 176 -11.70 10.10 11.55
CA LYS A 176 -13.11 10.06 11.19
C LYS A 176 -13.48 8.95 10.20
N GLY A 177 -12.49 8.16 9.77
CA GLY A 177 -12.62 7.21 8.67
C GLY A 177 -12.70 7.89 7.31
N LEU A 178 -12.89 7.08 6.27
CA LEU A 178 -13.11 7.54 4.90
C LEU A 178 -14.60 7.63 4.57
N PRO A 179 -15.01 8.43 3.58
CA PRO A 179 -16.38 8.41 3.06
C PRO A 179 -16.80 7.00 2.68
N LYS A 180 -18.07 6.67 2.84
CA LYS A 180 -18.59 5.36 2.43
C LYS A 180 -18.60 5.24 0.91
N VAL A 181 -18.21 4.06 0.44
CA VAL A 181 -18.35 3.62 -0.96
C VAL A 181 -18.97 2.23 -0.97
N ASP A 182 -19.43 1.78 -2.13
CA ASP A 182 -20.09 0.47 -2.28
C ASP A 182 -19.06 -0.64 -2.55
N ARG A 183 -17.96 -0.30 -3.22
CA ARG A 183 -16.87 -1.21 -3.56
C ARG A 183 -15.51 -0.61 -3.23
N GLU A 184 -14.64 -1.44 -2.67
CA GLU A 184 -13.23 -1.11 -2.44
C GLU A 184 -12.36 -2.19 -3.09
N PHE A 185 -11.29 -1.77 -3.77
CA PHE A 185 -10.36 -2.69 -4.42
C PHE A 185 -8.91 -2.33 -4.12
N TYR A 186 -8.09 -3.35 -3.96
CA TYR A 186 -6.64 -3.28 -3.88
C TYR A 186 -6.03 -3.58 -5.25
N VAL A 187 -5.36 -2.60 -5.84
CA VAL A 187 -4.62 -2.76 -7.09
C VAL A 187 -3.20 -2.24 -6.91
N MET A 188 -2.21 -3.03 -7.30
CA MET A 188 -0.82 -2.65 -7.18
C MET A 188 -0.05 -2.94 -8.45
N GLN A 189 0.56 -1.90 -9.04
CA GLN A 189 1.46 -2.03 -10.17
C GLN A 189 2.87 -2.39 -9.71
N SER A 190 3.56 -3.18 -10.50
CA SER A 190 4.95 -3.52 -10.28
C SER A 190 5.66 -3.92 -11.57
N GLU A 191 6.98 -4.01 -11.49
CA GLU A 191 7.87 -4.29 -12.60
C GLU A 191 8.67 -5.55 -12.33
N PHE A 192 8.80 -6.41 -13.35
CA PHE A 192 9.66 -7.59 -13.28
C PHE A 192 10.73 -7.51 -14.36
N TYR A 193 11.97 -7.60 -13.91
CA TYR A 193 13.18 -7.53 -14.73
C TYR A 193 13.72 -8.93 -14.93
N ALA A 194 13.46 -9.50 -16.08
CA ALA A 194 13.86 -10.87 -16.40
C ALA A 194 14.86 -10.90 -17.53
N LYS A 195 15.80 -11.86 -17.47
CA LYS A 195 16.67 -12.20 -18.57
C LYS A 195 15.87 -12.65 -19.78
N GLU A 196 16.49 -12.62 -20.96
CA GLU A 196 15.94 -13.28 -22.11
C GLU A 196 15.85 -14.79 -21.84
N MET A 197 14.67 -15.35 -22.14
CA MET A 197 14.42 -16.76 -21.90
C MET A 197 15.01 -17.59 -23.03
N ALA A 198 15.71 -18.68 -22.70
CA ALA A 198 16.13 -19.65 -23.67
C ALA A 198 14.94 -20.35 -24.31
N GLU A 199 15.10 -20.84 -25.54
CA GLU A 199 14.06 -21.60 -26.24
C GLU A 199 13.63 -22.83 -25.40
N GLY A 200 12.33 -22.97 -25.15
CA GLY A 200 11.76 -24.05 -24.35
C GLY A 200 11.84 -23.85 -22.82
N ALA A 201 12.42 -22.76 -22.34
CA ALA A 201 12.38 -22.44 -20.90
C ALA A 201 10.97 -22.03 -20.47
N ASP A 202 10.52 -22.49 -19.30
CA ASP A 202 9.22 -22.16 -18.70
C ASP A 202 9.36 -21.25 -17.46
N THR A 203 10.58 -20.87 -17.10
CA THR A 203 10.86 -20.09 -15.88
C THR A 203 11.72 -18.88 -16.23
N ALA A 204 11.24 -17.70 -15.90
CA ALA A 204 11.97 -16.45 -16.06
C ALA A 204 12.94 -16.24 -14.89
N GLU A 205 14.15 -15.82 -15.18
CA GLU A 205 15.18 -15.50 -14.19
C GLU A 205 15.31 -14.00 -14.01
N PHE A 206 15.46 -13.56 -12.76
CA PHE A 206 15.72 -12.16 -12.43
C PHE A 206 16.99 -11.63 -13.09
N SER A 207 16.94 -10.38 -13.55
CA SER A 207 18.10 -9.66 -14.09
C SER A 207 18.30 -8.32 -13.39
N HIS A 208 19.26 -8.26 -12.51
CA HIS A 208 19.70 -7.02 -11.88
C HIS A 208 20.16 -5.98 -12.93
N GLU A 209 20.82 -6.44 -14.00
CA GLU A 209 21.30 -5.59 -15.09
C GLU A 209 20.14 -4.87 -15.82
N GLU A 210 19.05 -5.59 -16.13
CA GLU A 210 17.87 -4.99 -16.76
C GLU A 210 17.15 -4.05 -15.77
N GLY A 211 17.17 -4.38 -14.47
CA GLY A 211 16.70 -3.47 -13.41
C GLY A 211 17.47 -2.17 -13.37
N ALA A 212 18.79 -2.21 -13.42
CA ALA A 212 19.64 -1.03 -13.45
C ALA A 212 19.48 -0.17 -14.72
N LYS A 213 19.03 -0.77 -15.81
CA LYS A 213 18.69 -0.08 -17.08
C LYS A 213 17.27 0.46 -17.11
N GLU A 214 16.46 0.22 -16.06
CA GLU A 214 15.03 0.54 -16.05
C GLU A 214 14.24 -0.10 -17.20
N HIS A 215 14.62 -1.31 -17.60
CA HIS A 215 14.10 -2.02 -18.76
C HIS A 215 13.32 -3.28 -18.34
N PRO A 216 12.11 -3.15 -17.74
CA PRO A 216 11.32 -4.28 -17.30
C PRO A 216 10.81 -5.09 -18.48
N ARG A 217 10.85 -6.41 -18.35
CA ARG A 217 10.21 -7.33 -19.28
C ARG A 217 8.69 -7.34 -19.09
N TYR A 218 8.25 -7.27 -17.83
CA TYR A 218 6.83 -7.23 -17.45
C TYR A 218 6.55 -6.02 -16.60
N VAL A 219 5.41 -5.37 -16.83
CA VAL A 219 4.80 -4.36 -15.96
C VAL A 219 3.38 -4.83 -15.73
N VAL A 220 3.02 -5.12 -14.50
CA VAL A 220 1.80 -5.88 -14.22
C VAL A 220 0.98 -5.24 -13.09
N PHE A 221 -0.30 -5.53 -13.06
CA PHE A 221 -1.13 -5.32 -11.89
C PHE A 221 -1.20 -6.62 -11.06
N ASN A 222 -1.18 -6.48 -9.74
CA ASN A 222 -1.33 -7.57 -8.78
C ASN A 222 -0.45 -8.79 -9.09
N GLY A 223 0.84 -8.53 -9.37
CA GLY A 223 1.93 -9.50 -9.36
C GLY A 223 2.07 -10.36 -10.61
N ARG A 224 1.14 -10.35 -11.57
CA ARG A 224 1.26 -11.14 -12.79
C ARG A 224 0.49 -10.56 -13.98
N VAL A 225 0.88 -10.92 -15.18
CA VAL A 225 0.12 -10.63 -16.39
C VAL A 225 -1.26 -11.30 -16.30
N GLY A 226 -2.29 -10.56 -16.65
CA GLY A 226 -3.66 -11.08 -16.67
C GLY A 226 -4.33 -11.25 -15.31
N SER A 227 -3.73 -10.78 -14.21
CA SER A 227 -4.33 -10.91 -12.87
C SER A 227 -5.73 -10.30 -12.74
N LEU A 228 -5.97 -9.21 -13.46
CA LEU A 228 -7.25 -8.48 -13.48
C LEU A 228 -7.99 -8.62 -14.80
N THR A 229 -7.69 -9.64 -15.61
CA THR A 229 -8.41 -9.96 -16.86
C THR A 229 -9.26 -11.22 -16.67
N GLU A 230 -10.10 -11.56 -17.63
CA GLU A 230 -10.95 -12.74 -17.63
C GLU A 230 -11.60 -13.05 -16.25
N GLY A 231 -11.20 -14.12 -15.60
CA GLY A 231 -11.74 -14.56 -14.31
C GLY A 231 -11.36 -13.66 -13.14
N GLY A 232 -10.33 -12.79 -13.29
CA GLY A 232 -9.83 -11.86 -12.28
C GLY A 232 -10.40 -10.45 -12.36
N LYS A 233 -11.34 -10.16 -13.27
CA LYS A 233 -11.96 -8.83 -13.42
C LYS A 233 -12.54 -8.34 -12.09
N LEU A 234 -12.31 -7.07 -11.78
CA LEU A 234 -13.03 -6.38 -10.71
C LEU A 234 -14.52 -6.30 -11.08
N LYS A 235 -15.41 -6.34 -10.09
CA LYS A 235 -16.87 -6.39 -10.34
C LYS A 235 -17.60 -5.34 -9.53
N ALA A 236 -18.46 -4.58 -10.22
CA ALA A 236 -19.36 -3.61 -9.60
C ALA A 236 -20.67 -3.51 -10.40
N LYS A 237 -21.59 -2.65 -9.95
CA LYS A 237 -22.86 -2.37 -10.64
C LYS A 237 -22.96 -0.90 -10.94
N THR A 238 -23.74 -0.56 -11.99
CA THR A 238 -24.11 0.84 -12.25
C THR A 238 -24.86 1.41 -11.06
N GLY A 239 -24.55 2.67 -10.73
CA GLY A 239 -25.02 3.35 -9.53
C GLY A 239 -24.18 3.09 -8.28
N GLU A 240 -23.28 2.12 -8.28
CA GLU A 240 -22.32 1.93 -7.19
C GLU A 240 -21.17 2.94 -7.26
N ARG A 241 -20.68 3.33 -6.09
CA ARG A 241 -19.47 4.13 -5.95
C ARG A 241 -18.27 3.21 -5.64
N VAL A 242 -17.24 3.34 -6.46
CA VAL A 242 -16.00 2.53 -6.39
C VAL A 242 -14.88 3.35 -5.79
N ARG A 243 -14.05 2.71 -4.96
CA ARG A 243 -12.76 3.20 -4.50
C ARG A 243 -11.68 2.19 -4.87
N ILE A 244 -10.61 2.67 -5.50
CA ILE A 244 -9.40 1.86 -5.74
C ILE A 244 -8.27 2.43 -4.90
N TYR A 245 -7.71 1.59 -4.06
CA TYR A 245 -6.44 1.81 -3.38
C TYR A 245 -5.34 1.32 -4.31
N PHE A 246 -4.71 2.27 -4.99
CA PHE A 246 -3.71 1.98 -6.01
C PHE A 246 -2.30 2.27 -5.51
N GLY A 247 -1.43 1.24 -5.54
CA GLY A 247 -0.02 1.35 -5.24
C GLY A 247 0.85 1.14 -6.48
N ASN A 248 2.03 1.73 -6.46
CA ASN A 248 3.08 1.44 -7.43
C ASN A 248 4.36 1.04 -6.68
N ALA A 249 4.66 -0.25 -6.68
CA ALA A 249 5.88 -0.77 -6.06
C ALA A 249 7.13 -0.31 -6.83
N GLY A 250 7.00 -0.04 -8.11
CA GLY A 250 8.11 0.22 -8.98
C GLY A 250 8.91 -1.08 -9.28
N PRO A 251 10.22 -1.11 -9.07
CA PRO A 251 11.03 -0.15 -8.31
C PRO A 251 11.42 1.15 -9.03
N ASN A 252 11.29 1.23 -10.34
CA ASN A 252 11.85 2.35 -11.11
C ASN A 252 10.79 3.27 -11.74
N LEU A 253 9.76 2.71 -12.38
CA LEU A 253 8.88 3.47 -13.26
C LEU A 253 7.73 4.15 -12.52
N ILE A 254 7.42 5.38 -12.92
CA ILE A 254 6.20 6.09 -12.51
C ILE A 254 5.02 5.47 -13.25
N SER A 255 3.89 5.24 -12.57
CA SER A 255 2.63 4.84 -13.19
C SER A 255 1.82 6.06 -13.59
N SER A 256 1.22 6.02 -14.78
CA SER A 256 0.18 6.96 -15.23
C SER A 256 -1.17 6.25 -15.15
N PHE A 257 -1.69 6.07 -13.93
CA PHE A 257 -2.89 5.28 -13.69
C PHE A 257 -4.14 5.93 -14.25
N HIS A 258 -4.89 5.19 -15.05
CA HIS A 258 -6.15 5.60 -15.69
C HIS A 258 -7.15 4.45 -15.75
N VAL A 259 -8.41 4.77 -15.68
CA VAL A 259 -9.52 3.86 -15.96
C VAL A 259 -10.23 4.39 -17.22
N ILE A 260 -10.04 3.68 -18.34
CA ILE A 260 -10.62 4.08 -19.64
C ILE A 260 -12.14 4.03 -19.53
N GLY A 261 -12.78 5.15 -19.85
CA GLY A 261 -14.23 5.34 -19.74
C GLY A 261 -14.67 6.04 -18.47
N GLU A 262 -13.76 6.34 -17.52
CA GLU A 262 -14.07 7.03 -16.28
C GLU A 262 -13.30 8.33 -16.08
N ILE A 263 -13.94 9.26 -15.37
CA ILE A 263 -13.33 10.45 -14.81
C ILE A 263 -13.43 10.32 -13.30
N PHE A 264 -12.30 10.30 -12.62
CA PHE A 264 -12.26 10.18 -11.17
C PHE A 264 -12.92 11.38 -10.50
N ASP A 265 -13.98 11.15 -9.73
CA ASP A 265 -14.64 12.18 -8.90
C ASP A 265 -13.69 12.73 -7.85
N SER A 266 -12.83 11.86 -7.30
CA SER A 266 -11.85 12.20 -6.28
C SER A 266 -10.55 11.47 -6.53
N VAL A 267 -9.45 12.21 -6.45
CA VAL A 267 -8.10 11.65 -6.45
C VAL A 267 -7.35 12.20 -5.24
N TYR A 268 -7.01 11.31 -4.33
CA TYR A 268 -6.13 11.58 -3.20
C TYR A 268 -4.69 11.37 -3.69
N ARG A 269 -4.11 12.42 -4.28
CA ARG A 269 -2.76 12.38 -4.86
C ARG A 269 -1.73 12.06 -3.78
N GLU A 270 -0.72 11.28 -4.14
CA GLU A 270 0.30 10.75 -3.21
C GLU A 270 -0.34 10.09 -1.96
N ALA A 271 -1.61 9.66 -2.10
CA ALA A 271 -2.43 9.08 -1.02
C ALA A 271 -2.58 9.99 0.22
N ASP A 272 -2.54 11.31 0.04
CA ASP A 272 -2.83 12.29 1.08
C ASP A 272 -4.32 12.23 1.47
N LEU A 273 -4.61 11.64 2.62
CA LEU A 273 -5.96 11.52 3.19
C LEU A 273 -6.28 12.66 4.17
N VAL A 274 -5.45 13.70 4.24
CA VAL A 274 -5.64 14.90 5.08
C VAL A 274 -6.22 16.05 4.28
N SER A 275 -5.64 16.33 3.12
CA SER A 275 -6.05 17.41 2.24
C SER A 275 -7.32 17.03 1.45
N PRO A 276 -8.12 18.01 1.00
CA PRO A 276 -9.21 17.73 0.08
C PRO A 276 -8.70 17.07 -1.21
N PRO A 277 -9.37 16.02 -1.72
CA PRO A 277 -8.96 15.37 -2.95
C PRO A 277 -9.13 16.30 -4.17
N ALA A 278 -8.30 16.10 -5.17
CA ALA A 278 -8.48 16.70 -6.49
C ALA A 278 -9.74 16.12 -7.15
N ARG A 279 -10.40 16.91 -8.00
CA ARG A 279 -11.69 16.56 -8.62
C ARG A 279 -11.59 16.50 -10.13
N SER A 280 -12.43 15.65 -10.75
CA SER A 280 -12.58 15.54 -12.20
C SER A 280 -11.23 15.29 -12.90
N ILE A 281 -10.51 14.29 -12.44
CA ILE A 281 -9.19 13.89 -12.95
C ILE A 281 -9.32 12.65 -13.80
N GLN A 282 -8.76 12.66 -14.99
CA GLN A 282 -8.78 11.50 -15.89
C GLN A 282 -7.63 10.52 -15.61
N THR A 283 -6.42 11.02 -15.37
CA THR A 283 -5.20 10.22 -15.19
C THR A 283 -4.41 10.80 -14.03
N THR A 284 -3.87 9.95 -13.15
CA THR A 284 -3.06 10.37 -12.02
C THR A 284 -1.68 9.72 -12.05
N LEU A 285 -0.66 10.50 -11.66
CA LEU A 285 0.72 9.99 -11.54
C LEU A 285 0.90 9.34 -10.18
N VAL A 286 1.52 8.16 -10.18
CA VAL A 286 1.87 7.44 -8.95
C VAL A 286 3.36 7.10 -9.02
N PRO A 287 4.20 7.75 -8.20
CA PRO A 287 5.64 7.48 -8.22
C PRO A 287 5.97 6.05 -7.79
N ALA A 288 7.15 5.58 -8.16
CA ALA A 288 7.69 4.33 -7.62
C ALA A 288 7.78 4.42 -6.10
N GLY A 289 7.34 3.38 -5.38
CA GLY A 289 7.24 3.38 -3.92
C GLY A 289 6.12 4.26 -3.38
N GLY A 290 5.18 4.72 -4.22
CA GLY A 290 4.07 5.57 -3.85
C GLY A 290 2.70 4.93 -4.05
N ALA A 291 1.66 5.69 -3.68
CA ALA A 291 0.28 5.25 -3.80
C ALA A 291 -0.67 6.43 -4.10
N THR A 292 -1.88 6.11 -4.50
CA THR A 292 -3.01 7.04 -4.64
C THR A 292 -4.31 6.34 -4.26
N VAL A 293 -5.32 7.13 -3.94
CA VAL A 293 -6.69 6.62 -3.81
C VAL A 293 -7.56 7.35 -4.81
N VAL A 294 -8.32 6.61 -5.61
CA VAL A 294 -9.26 7.18 -6.57
C VAL A 294 -10.68 6.73 -6.25
N GLU A 295 -11.65 7.63 -6.45
CA GLU A 295 -13.08 7.33 -6.28
C GLU A 295 -13.85 7.83 -7.48
N PHE A 296 -14.84 7.05 -7.93
CA PHE A 296 -15.74 7.38 -9.03
C PHE A 296 -17.06 6.62 -8.91
N GLY A 297 -18.10 7.13 -9.56
CA GLY A 297 -19.37 6.44 -9.75
C GLY A 297 -19.39 5.71 -11.07
N LEU A 298 -20.14 4.62 -11.18
CA LEU A 298 -20.32 3.87 -12.42
C LEU A 298 -21.69 4.17 -12.99
N GLU A 299 -21.76 4.89 -14.13
CA GLU A 299 -23.00 5.35 -14.71
C GLU A 299 -23.49 4.44 -15.86
N VAL A 300 -22.58 3.84 -16.62
CA VAL A 300 -22.85 3.05 -17.81
C VAL A 300 -22.37 1.61 -17.59
N PRO A 301 -23.15 0.57 -17.98
CA PRO A 301 -22.69 -0.81 -17.90
C PRO A 301 -21.64 -1.11 -18.97
N GLY A 302 -20.71 -1.98 -18.65
CA GLY A 302 -19.64 -2.43 -19.57
C GLY A 302 -18.33 -2.73 -18.85
N ASP A 303 -17.32 -3.08 -19.62
CA ASP A 303 -15.96 -3.30 -19.11
C ASP A 303 -15.14 -2.01 -19.20
N TYR A 304 -14.69 -1.52 -18.06
CA TYR A 304 -13.80 -0.38 -17.95
C TYR A 304 -12.37 -0.88 -17.83
N THR A 305 -11.47 -0.37 -18.68
CA THR A 305 -10.09 -0.87 -18.73
C THR A 305 -9.19 -0.05 -17.81
N LEU A 306 -8.59 -0.70 -16.82
CA LEU A 306 -7.53 -0.13 -15.99
C LEU A 306 -6.22 -0.24 -16.75
N VAL A 307 -5.46 0.85 -16.87
CA VAL A 307 -4.17 0.88 -17.56
C VAL A 307 -3.13 1.73 -16.85
N ASP A 308 -1.87 1.42 -17.07
CA ASP A 308 -0.82 2.45 -17.05
C ASP A 308 -0.82 3.13 -18.42
N HIS A 309 -1.15 4.42 -18.46
CA HIS A 309 -1.29 5.17 -19.72
C HIS A 309 0.07 5.53 -20.37
N ALA A 310 1.21 5.08 -19.83
CA ALA A 310 2.40 4.85 -20.63
C ALA A 310 2.16 3.62 -21.49
N ILE A 311 1.33 3.78 -22.54
CA ILE A 311 0.41 2.79 -23.11
C ILE A 311 1.08 1.52 -23.63
N PHE A 312 2.33 1.56 -24.08
CA PHE A 312 3.07 0.37 -24.46
C PHE A 312 3.31 -0.62 -23.30
N ARG A 313 3.07 -0.19 -22.05
CA ARG A 313 3.13 -1.09 -20.90
C ARG A 313 1.93 -2.04 -20.83
N VAL A 314 0.87 -1.77 -21.55
CA VAL A 314 -0.26 -2.69 -21.72
C VAL A 314 0.22 -4.01 -22.33
N GLU A 315 1.10 -3.96 -23.33
CA GLU A 315 1.72 -5.15 -23.94
C GLU A 315 2.63 -5.92 -22.98
N LYS A 316 3.08 -5.26 -21.90
CA LYS A 316 3.88 -5.88 -20.83
C LYS A 316 3.02 -6.41 -19.68
N GLY A 317 1.68 -6.21 -19.73
CA GLY A 317 0.72 -6.72 -18.75
C GLY A 317 0.09 -5.66 -17.82
N ALA A 318 0.37 -4.34 -18.01
CA ALA A 318 -0.24 -3.28 -17.20
C ALA A 318 -1.67 -2.96 -17.65
N VAL A 319 -2.54 -3.96 -17.60
CA VAL A 319 -3.94 -3.91 -17.99
C VAL A 319 -4.82 -4.73 -17.04
N GLY A 320 -6.03 -4.27 -16.81
CA GLY A 320 -7.06 -4.97 -16.04
C GLY A 320 -8.44 -4.47 -16.41
N PHE A 321 -9.49 -5.12 -15.92
CA PHE A 321 -10.87 -4.76 -16.22
C PHE A 321 -11.69 -4.61 -14.94
N LEU A 322 -12.59 -3.62 -14.95
CA LEU A 322 -13.68 -3.47 -14.01
C LEU A 322 -14.99 -3.65 -14.78
N ALA A 323 -15.66 -4.77 -14.54
CA ALA A 323 -16.95 -5.08 -15.14
C ALA A 323 -18.07 -4.39 -14.34
N ALA A 324 -18.80 -3.47 -14.97
CA ALA A 324 -19.97 -2.81 -14.42
C ALA A 324 -21.25 -3.44 -14.98
N GLU A 325 -21.98 -4.16 -14.11
CA GLU A 325 -23.26 -4.76 -14.48
C GLU A 325 -24.39 -3.74 -14.31
N GLY A 326 -25.30 -3.65 -15.28
CA GLY A 326 -26.44 -2.74 -15.17
C GLY A 326 -27.28 -2.66 -16.43
N LYS A 327 -28.21 -1.68 -16.44
CA LYS A 327 -29.03 -1.39 -17.59
C LYS A 327 -28.37 -0.32 -18.46
N PRO A 328 -28.47 -0.42 -19.79
CA PRO A 328 -27.97 0.61 -20.71
C PRO A 328 -28.49 2.01 -20.37
N ARG A 329 -27.64 3.02 -20.50
CA ARG A 329 -27.91 4.44 -20.26
C ARG A 329 -27.80 5.20 -21.58
N HIS A 330 -28.81 5.04 -22.46
CA HIS A 330 -28.85 5.68 -23.78
C HIS A 330 -28.89 7.21 -23.73
N ASP A 331 -29.16 7.78 -22.58
CA ASP A 331 -29.09 9.23 -22.32
C ASP A 331 -27.63 9.71 -22.13
N LEU A 332 -26.72 8.81 -21.80
CA LEU A 332 -25.30 9.10 -21.56
C LEU A 332 -24.39 8.53 -22.64
N TYR A 333 -24.70 7.33 -23.14
CA TYR A 333 -23.83 6.60 -24.04
C TYR A 333 -24.68 5.82 -25.06
N VAL A 334 -24.66 6.28 -26.31
CA VAL A 334 -25.42 5.67 -27.40
C VAL A 334 -24.75 5.93 -28.75
N SER A 335 -24.82 4.94 -29.65
CA SER A 335 -24.49 5.11 -31.07
C SER A 335 -25.75 5.09 -31.90
N LYS A 336 -25.73 5.75 -33.07
CA LYS A 336 -26.79 5.65 -34.08
C LYS A 336 -26.74 4.34 -34.84
N ASP A 337 -25.55 3.79 -34.97
CA ASP A 337 -25.29 2.56 -35.69
C ASP A 337 -25.15 1.41 -34.70
N ASP A 338 -25.64 0.23 -35.04
CA ASP A 338 -25.35 -0.98 -34.28
C ASP A 338 -23.82 -1.18 -34.33
N THR A 339 -23.18 -1.08 -33.17
CA THR A 339 -21.75 -1.36 -33.08
C THR A 339 -21.55 -2.85 -33.09
N GLU A 340 -21.19 -3.41 -34.25
CA GLU A 340 -20.62 -4.75 -34.29
C GLU A 340 -19.37 -4.77 -33.42
N PRO A 341 -19.16 -5.81 -32.61
CA PRO A 341 -17.90 -5.99 -31.88
C PRO A 341 -16.77 -6.00 -32.90
N CYS A 342 -15.81 -5.10 -32.78
CA CYS A 342 -14.65 -5.10 -33.62
C CYS A 342 -13.82 -6.35 -33.33
N GLU A 343 -13.86 -7.36 -34.22
CA GLU A 343 -13.02 -8.54 -34.15
C GLU A 343 -11.56 -8.10 -34.30
N GLY A 344 -10.76 -8.19 -33.24
CA GLY A 344 -9.37 -7.70 -33.18
C GLY A 344 -9.17 -6.27 -32.62
N CYS A 345 -10.23 -5.57 -32.19
CA CYS A 345 -10.11 -4.30 -31.48
C CYS A 345 -9.88 -4.45 -29.97
N TRP A 346 -9.41 -5.59 -29.52
CA TRP A 346 -9.13 -5.86 -28.14
C TRP A 346 -7.75 -5.30 -27.77
N VAL A 347 -7.66 -4.61 -26.64
CA VAL A 347 -6.39 -4.40 -25.99
C VAL A 347 -5.97 -5.76 -25.45
N HIS A 348 -5.21 -6.52 -26.22
CA HIS A 348 -4.72 -7.81 -25.79
C HIS A 348 -3.58 -7.64 -24.80
N PRO A 349 -3.58 -8.38 -23.67
CA PRO A 349 -2.41 -8.55 -22.85
C PRO A 349 -1.32 -9.35 -23.58
#